data_d4ecd5218a7eae24f28877b7a5f895a3
#
_entry.id   d4ecd5218a7eae24f28877b7a5f895a3
#
_cell.length_a   1.000
_cell.length_b   1.000
_cell.length_c   1.000
_cell.angle_alpha   90.00
_cell.angle_beta   90.00
_cell.angle_gamma   90.00
#
_symmetry.space_group_name_H-M   'P 1'
#
loop_
_entity.id
_entity.type
_entity.pdbx_description
1 polymer ?
#
loop_
_entity_poly.entity_id
_entity_poly.type
_entity_poly.pdbx_seq_one_letter_code
_entity_poly.pdbx_strand_id
1 'polypeptide(L)'
;MKMRTALLLCGQMRTFDHPKVLEYMNRLIEKFDCDVFISTWKDRGVSLWSVHSQDKNLYSDVKDQEITKECISIIDNIRDCKISDFDEYLQVECSPHIKSLLVNNVWSVGANSNPQFYTMHVASEMKKKYEKENGFTYDVVIKSRPDFLQVHNDIEKYFDKLEKTCYHINTGRSYAPNRVYDIFLMSDSKTMDVVCNSWIDYDRLVETNYPGAGKYDACRLLYAQCMENGIDTVSFDKVLGDALRLENYSDYQFFENLFI
;
A
#
# COMPACT_ATOMS: atom_id res chain seq x y z
N MET A 1 10.38 12.21 24.36
CA MET A 1 11.21 11.31 23.55
C MET A 1 10.72 11.46 22.12
N LYS A 2 11.59 11.57 21.11
CA LYS A 2 11.16 11.67 19.72
C LYS A 2 10.61 10.30 19.30
N MET A 3 9.41 10.25 18.73
CA MET A 3 8.81 8.99 18.25
C MET A 3 9.57 8.49 17.02
N ARG A 4 9.85 7.21 16.95
CA ARG A 4 10.47 6.55 15.80
C ARG A 4 9.39 6.12 14.83
N THR A 5 9.49 6.54 13.59
CA THR A 5 8.48 6.28 12.57
C THR A 5 9.08 5.47 11.42
N ALA A 6 8.38 4.43 10.98
CA ALA A 6 8.68 3.70 9.75
C ALA A 6 7.63 3.99 8.68
N LEU A 7 8.07 4.12 7.43
CA LEU A 7 7.21 4.20 6.25
C LEU A 7 7.44 2.98 5.36
N LEU A 8 6.39 2.16 5.20
CA LEU A 8 6.36 1.02 4.30
C LEU A 8 5.73 1.43 2.97
N LEU A 9 6.52 1.55 1.92
CA LEU A 9 6.04 1.80 0.56
C LEU A 9 5.84 0.48 -0.16
N CYS A 10 4.57 0.10 -0.40
CA CYS A 10 4.19 -1.24 -0.84
C CYS A 10 3.35 -1.22 -2.11
N GLY A 11 3.72 -2.05 -3.09
CA GLY A 11 3.00 -2.23 -4.34
C GLY A 11 3.71 -1.68 -5.56
N GLN A 12 2.99 -1.53 -6.66
CA GLN A 12 3.54 -1.00 -7.92
C GLN A 12 3.91 0.47 -7.81
N MET A 13 5.04 0.87 -8.39
CA MET A 13 5.56 2.24 -8.31
C MET A 13 4.72 3.26 -9.12
N ARG A 14 4.17 2.87 -10.26
CA ARG A 14 3.27 3.68 -11.10
C ARG A 14 3.74 5.14 -11.29
N THR A 15 3.14 6.06 -10.54
CA THR A 15 3.36 7.53 -10.61
C THR A 15 4.21 8.07 -9.46
N PHE A 16 4.99 7.21 -8.80
CA PHE A 16 5.80 7.58 -7.62
C PHE A 16 6.73 8.79 -7.87
N ASP A 17 7.23 8.92 -9.11
CA ASP A 17 8.15 9.95 -9.57
C ASP A 17 7.43 11.23 -10.05
N HIS A 18 6.10 11.26 -10.02
CA HIS A 18 5.38 12.50 -10.30
C HIS A 18 5.77 13.57 -9.27
N PRO A 19 6.15 14.80 -9.71
CA PRO A 19 6.69 15.84 -8.80
C PRO A 19 5.84 16.06 -7.55
N LYS A 20 4.51 16.05 -7.68
CA LYS A 20 3.60 16.24 -6.55
C LYS A 20 3.58 15.04 -5.60
N VAL A 21 3.57 13.81 -6.12
CA VAL A 21 3.62 12.59 -5.29
C VAL A 21 4.92 12.57 -4.51
N LEU A 22 6.04 12.81 -5.17
CA LEU A 22 7.36 12.82 -4.57
C LEU A 22 7.50 13.94 -3.52
N GLU A 23 7.03 15.14 -3.83
CA GLU A 23 7.04 16.28 -2.90
C GLU A 23 6.31 15.94 -1.60
N TYR A 24 5.08 15.39 -1.69
CA TYR A 24 4.30 15.07 -0.50
C TYR A 24 4.86 13.87 0.27
N MET A 25 5.39 12.88 -0.44
CA MET A 25 6.05 11.73 0.18
C MET A 25 7.29 12.16 0.96
N ASN A 26 8.17 12.95 0.34
CA ASN A 26 9.38 13.43 1.01
C ASN A 26 9.06 14.39 2.17
N ARG A 27 8.01 15.21 2.07
CA ARG A 27 7.51 15.99 3.22
C ARG A 27 7.05 15.10 4.39
N LEU A 28 6.37 13.98 4.11
CA LEU A 28 5.97 13.04 5.14
C LEU A 28 7.20 12.43 5.82
N ILE A 29 8.17 11.99 5.01
CA ILE A 29 9.44 11.42 5.48
C ILE A 29 10.18 12.42 6.37
N GLU A 30 10.36 13.64 5.91
CA GLU A 30 11.05 14.70 6.64
C GLU A 30 10.31 15.07 7.94
N LYS A 31 8.99 15.31 7.86
CA LYS A 31 8.16 15.73 9.00
C LYS A 31 8.24 14.76 10.18
N PHE A 32 8.20 13.46 9.90
CA PHE A 32 8.18 12.42 10.92
C PHE A 32 9.53 11.70 11.07
N ASP A 33 10.57 12.13 10.34
CA ASP A 33 11.89 11.49 10.32
C ASP A 33 11.79 9.97 10.08
N CYS A 34 11.03 9.61 9.03
CA CYS A 34 10.70 8.22 8.76
C CYS A 34 11.91 7.44 8.24
N ASP A 35 12.12 6.25 8.77
CA ASP A 35 12.91 5.21 8.09
C ASP A 35 12.04 4.52 7.02
N VAL A 36 12.51 4.44 5.78
CA VAL A 36 11.71 3.98 4.63
C VAL A 36 12.09 2.57 4.23
N PHE A 37 11.09 1.70 4.07
CA PHE A 37 11.21 0.32 3.58
C PHE A 37 10.36 0.16 2.33
N ILE A 38 10.96 -0.24 1.21
CA ILE A 38 10.28 -0.32 -0.09
C ILE A 38 10.16 -1.76 -0.53
N SER A 39 8.93 -2.22 -0.78
CA SER A 39 8.68 -3.49 -1.44
C SER A 39 7.82 -3.26 -2.68
N THR A 40 8.40 -3.51 -3.84
CA THR A 40 7.78 -3.22 -5.14
C THR A 40 8.05 -4.31 -6.16
N TRP A 41 7.42 -4.17 -7.31
CA TRP A 41 7.61 -5.03 -8.47
C TRP A 41 8.62 -4.43 -9.43
N LYS A 42 9.32 -5.31 -10.16
CA LYS A 42 10.24 -4.93 -11.24
C LYS A 42 9.53 -4.12 -12.32
N ASP A 43 8.31 -4.51 -12.64
CA ASP A 43 7.48 -3.76 -13.57
C ASP A 43 6.83 -2.55 -12.87
N ARG A 44 6.95 -1.40 -13.47
CA ARG A 44 6.36 -0.14 -12.93
C ARG A 44 4.87 -0.27 -12.65
N GLY A 45 4.17 -0.99 -13.53
CA GLY A 45 2.77 -1.30 -13.40
C GLY A 45 1.85 -0.18 -13.87
N VAL A 46 0.69 -0.60 -14.35
CA VAL A 46 -0.41 0.29 -14.74
C VAL A 46 -1.68 -0.15 -14.04
N SER A 47 -2.58 0.76 -13.74
CA SER A 47 -3.91 0.40 -13.27
C SER A 47 -4.72 -0.13 -14.45
N LEU A 48 -5.31 -1.32 -14.30
CA LEU A 48 -6.18 -1.87 -15.36
C LEU A 48 -7.48 -1.11 -15.55
N TRP A 49 -7.91 -0.34 -14.57
CA TRP A 49 -9.01 0.60 -14.74
C TRP A 49 -8.66 1.68 -15.78
N SER A 50 -7.37 2.01 -15.92
CA SER A 50 -6.88 2.96 -16.92
C SER A 50 -6.83 2.41 -18.33
N VAL A 51 -6.79 1.09 -18.52
CA VAL A 51 -6.82 0.46 -19.87
C VAL A 51 -8.16 0.69 -20.57
N HIS A 52 -9.20 1.03 -19.84
CA HIS A 52 -10.51 1.42 -20.41
C HIS A 52 -10.62 2.90 -20.77
N SER A 53 -9.64 3.74 -20.37
CA SER A 53 -9.59 5.14 -20.83
C SER A 53 -9.11 5.21 -22.29
N GLN A 54 -9.62 6.20 -23.02
CA GLN A 54 -9.38 6.33 -24.47
C GLN A 54 -7.94 6.69 -24.84
N ASP A 55 -7.08 7.06 -23.87
CA ASP A 55 -5.69 7.48 -24.08
C ASP A 55 -4.68 6.33 -23.88
N LYS A 56 -4.77 5.33 -24.74
CA LYS A 56 -3.81 4.19 -24.74
C LYS A 56 -2.36 4.62 -25.02
N ASN A 57 -2.14 5.77 -25.66
CA ASN A 57 -0.81 6.21 -26.11
C ASN A 57 0.06 6.80 -24.99
N LEU A 58 -0.53 7.42 -23.97
CA LEU A 58 0.22 7.94 -22.81
C LEU A 58 0.84 6.85 -21.92
N TYR A 59 0.38 5.62 -22.06
CA TYR A 59 0.76 4.50 -21.19
C TYR A 59 1.82 3.58 -21.78
N SER A 60 2.01 3.60 -23.13
CA SER A 60 2.90 2.64 -23.80
C SER A 60 4.34 2.78 -23.30
N ASP A 61 4.83 4.02 -23.19
CA ASP A 61 6.24 4.29 -22.90
C ASP A 61 6.60 4.15 -21.41
N VAL A 62 5.61 4.27 -20.53
CA VAL A 62 5.81 4.19 -19.08
C VAL A 62 5.50 2.78 -18.53
N LYS A 63 4.59 2.06 -19.19
CA LYS A 63 4.12 0.75 -18.77
C LYS A 63 5.25 -0.28 -18.69
N ASP A 64 6.14 -0.27 -19.67
CA ASP A 64 7.22 -1.25 -19.82
C ASP A 64 8.53 -0.78 -19.15
N GLN A 65 8.49 0.33 -18.40
CA GLN A 65 9.65 0.80 -17.67
C GLN A 65 9.96 -0.11 -16.49
N GLU A 66 11.19 -0.64 -16.48
CA GLU A 66 11.70 -1.41 -15.38
C GLU A 66 12.05 -0.51 -14.18
N ILE A 67 11.61 -0.91 -13.00
CA ILE A 67 11.98 -0.25 -11.74
C ILE A 67 13.32 -0.78 -11.28
N THR A 68 14.26 0.13 -11.10
CA THR A 68 15.63 -0.16 -10.61
C THR A 68 15.87 0.59 -9.30
N LYS A 69 16.98 0.25 -8.63
CA LYS A 69 17.40 0.98 -7.42
C LYS A 69 17.69 2.44 -7.70
N GLU A 70 18.22 2.75 -8.89
CA GLU A 70 18.48 4.12 -9.33
C GLU A 70 17.17 4.91 -9.47
N CYS A 71 16.13 4.31 -10.04
CA CYS A 71 14.82 4.97 -10.15
C CYS A 71 14.26 5.38 -8.79
N ILE A 72 14.38 4.52 -7.78
CA ILE A 72 13.82 4.77 -6.45
C ILE A 72 14.72 5.61 -5.53
N SER A 73 15.98 5.85 -5.90
CA SER A 73 16.94 6.65 -5.10
C SER A 73 16.54 8.11 -4.91
N ILE A 74 15.52 8.57 -5.61
CA ILE A 74 14.90 9.90 -5.44
C ILE A 74 14.03 10.00 -4.18
N ILE A 75 13.73 8.88 -3.53
CA ILE A 75 13.00 8.81 -2.26
C ILE A 75 14.01 8.91 -1.12
N ASP A 76 13.73 9.77 -0.16
CA ASP A 76 14.63 10.00 0.95
C ASP A 76 14.61 8.84 1.97
N ASN A 77 15.72 8.69 2.70
CA ASN A 77 15.84 7.91 3.93
C ASN A 77 15.52 6.39 3.81
N ILE A 78 15.81 5.80 2.65
CA ILE A 78 15.61 4.37 2.41
C ILE A 78 16.58 3.54 3.26
N ARG A 79 16.04 2.64 4.09
CA ARG A 79 16.80 1.68 4.90
C ARG A 79 16.95 0.34 4.23
N ASP A 80 15.90 -0.14 3.58
CA ASP A 80 15.94 -1.39 2.82
C ASP A 80 14.96 -1.34 1.64
N CYS A 81 15.25 -2.11 0.59
CA CYS A 81 14.44 -2.16 -0.62
C CYS A 81 14.48 -3.54 -1.28
N LYS A 82 13.30 -4.09 -1.53
CA LYS A 82 13.10 -5.30 -2.32
C LYS A 82 12.32 -4.98 -3.59
N ILE A 83 12.95 -5.19 -4.74
CA ILE A 83 12.31 -5.18 -6.06
C ILE A 83 12.11 -6.65 -6.45
N SER A 84 10.86 -7.08 -6.54
CA SER A 84 10.49 -8.47 -6.81
C SER A 84 10.10 -8.65 -8.28
N ASP A 85 10.47 -9.79 -8.84
CA ASP A 85 9.99 -10.23 -10.15
C ASP A 85 8.63 -10.90 -9.99
N PHE A 86 7.66 -10.51 -10.82
CA PHE A 86 6.29 -11.03 -10.70
C PHE A 86 6.16 -12.48 -11.16
N ASP A 87 6.94 -12.87 -12.17
CA ASP A 87 6.94 -14.25 -12.65
C ASP A 87 7.59 -15.20 -11.63
N GLU A 88 8.67 -14.77 -10.99
CA GLU A 88 9.29 -15.51 -9.89
C GLU A 88 8.29 -15.67 -8.71
N TYR A 89 7.62 -14.59 -8.31
CA TYR A 89 6.58 -14.63 -7.28
C TYR A 89 5.48 -15.65 -7.63
N LEU A 90 4.98 -15.65 -8.85
CA LEU A 90 3.96 -16.61 -9.30
C LEU A 90 4.43 -18.07 -9.23
N GLN A 91 5.73 -18.32 -9.39
CA GLN A 91 6.31 -19.66 -9.38
C GLN A 91 6.60 -20.18 -7.98
N VAL A 92 7.10 -19.31 -7.11
CA VAL A 92 7.69 -19.69 -5.82
C VAL A 92 6.77 -19.38 -4.64
N GLU A 93 6.15 -18.20 -4.63
CA GLU A 93 5.47 -17.66 -3.46
C GLU A 93 3.94 -17.80 -3.53
N CYS A 94 3.39 -17.90 -4.74
CA CYS A 94 1.96 -17.86 -4.95
C CYS A 94 1.34 -19.27 -4.87
N SER A 95 0.23 -19.44 -4.12
CA SER A 95 -0.48 -20.70 -4.10
C SER A 95 -1.00 -21.08 -5.50
N PRO A 96 -1.08 -22.39 -5.84
CA PRO A 96 -1.54 -22.82 -7.16
C PRO A 96 -2.92 -22.29 -7.55
N HIS A 97 -3.81 -22.17 -6.57
CA HIS A 97 -5.16 -21.63 -6.79
C HIS A 97 -5.11 -20.14 -7.18
N ILE A 98 -4.40 -19.34 -6.41
CA ILE A 98 -4.27 -17.89 -6.67
C ILE A 98 -3.51 -17.65 -7.98
N LYS A 99 -2.43 -18.41 -8.23
CA LYS A 99 -1.70 -18.38 -9.49
C LYS A 99 -2.63 -18.60 -10.69
N SER A 100 -3.49 -19.60 -10.63
CA SER A 100 -4.48 -19.87 -11.71
C SER A 100 -5.41 -18.67 -11.95
N LEU A 101 -5.87 -18.00 -10.89
CA LEU A 101 -6.73 -16.82 -11.00
C LEU A 101 -5.99 -15.63 -11.62
N LEU A 102 -4.73 -15.39 -11.22
CA LEU A 102 -3.91 -14.29 -11.72
C LEU A 102 -3.52 -14.49 -13.19
N VAL A 103 -3.10 -15.70 -13.58
CA VAL A 103 -2.67 -16.03 -14.95
C VAL A 103 -3.84 -16.00 -15.91
N ASN A 104 -5.00 -16.50 -15.51
CA ASN A 104 -6.19 -16.54 -16.37
C ASN A 104 -6.93 -15.20 -16.45
N ASN A 105 -6.37 -14.15 -15.88
CA ASN A 105 -6.92 -12.78 -15.95
C ASN A 105 -8.39 -12.71 -15.51
N VAL A 106 -8.77 -13.46 -14.50
CA VAL A 106 -10.15 -13.43 -13.96
C VAL A 106 -10.33 -12.16 -13.12
N TRP A 107 -10.30 -11.04 -13.80
CA TRP A 107 -10.34 -9.68 -13.22
C TRP A 107 -11.56 -9.40 -12.36
N SER A 108 -12.66 -10.08 -12.64
CA SER A 108 -13.89 -9.96 -11.86
C SER A 108 -13.76 -10.48 -10.43
N VAL A 109 -12.67 -11.16 -10.11
CA VAL A 109 -12.51 -11.88 -8.84
C VAL A 109 -11.61 -11.17 -7.85
N GLY A 110 -10.84 -10.14 -8.29
CA GLY A 110 -10.03 -9.30 -7.41
C GLY A 110 -8.78 -9.96 -6.81
N ALA A 111 -8.31 -11.10 -7.36
CA ALA A 111 -7.14 -11.83 -6.86
C ALA A 111 -5.84 -11.00 -6.77
N ASN A 112 -5.83 -9.81 -7.38
CA ASN A 112 -4.74 -8.82 -7.29
C ASN A 112 -4.45 -8.34 -5.85
N SER A 113 -5.33 -8.60 -4.89
CA SER A 113 -5.05 -8.35 -3.47
C SER A 113 -3.91 -9.21 -2.96
N ASN A 114 -3.71 -10.43 -3.47
CA ASN A 114 -2.65 -11.32 -3.01
C ASN A 114 -1.24 -10.77 -3.29
N PRO A 115 -0.84 -10.38 -4.52
CA PRO A 115 0.46 -9.77 -4.76
C PRO A 115 0.64 -8.43 -4.04
N GLN A 116 -0.43 -7.70 -3.77
CA GLN A 116 -0.37 -6.49 -2.95
C GLN A 116 -0.02 -6.82 -1.50
N PHE A 117 -0.68 -7.82 -0.91
CA PHE A 117 -0.38 -8.25 0.46
C PHE A 117 1.02 -8.85 0.58
N TYR A 118 1.51 -9.53 -0.47
CA TYR A 118 2.91 -9.97 -0.53
C TYR A 118 3.88 -8.81 -0.35
N THR A 119 3.68 -7.70 -1.07
CA THR A 119 4.57 -6.54 -0.92
C THR A 119 4.47 -5.89 0.45
N MET A 120 3.29 -5.89 1.08
CA MET A 120 3.12 -5.42 2.46
C MET A 120 3.88 -6.32 3.45
N HIS A 121 3.77 -7.63 3.31
CA HIS A 121 4.47 -8.61 4.13
C HIS A 121 5.99 -8.44 4.02
N VAL A 122 6.52 -8.38 2.80
CA VAL A 122 7.96 -8.22 2.56
C VAL A 122 8.50 -6.92 3.18
N ALA A 123 7.79 -5.80 3.03
CA ALA A 123 8.19 -4.53 3.64
C ALA A 123 8.18 -4.61 5.18
N SER A 124 7.18 -5.28 5.76
CA SER A 124 7.11 -5.52 7.21
C SER A 124 8.26 -6.40 7.70
N GLU A 125 8.64 -7.46 6.98
CA GLU A 125 9.79 -8.29 7.33
C GLU A 125 11.11 -7.52 7.30
N MET A 126 11.33 -6.64 6.31
CA MET A 126 12.50 -5.76 6.26
C MET A 126 12.54 -4.82 7.48
N LYS A 127 11.39 -4.20 7.83
CA LYS A 127 11.25 -3.37 9.02
C LYS A 127 11.57 -4.15 10.30
N LYS A 128 11.00 -5.33 10.50
CA LYS A 128 11.23 -6.20 11.67
C LYS A 128 12.70 -6.60 11.80
N LYS A 129 13.34 -6.92 10.68
CA LYS A 129 14.78 -7.20 10.64
C LYS A 129 15.58 -6.00 11.12
N TYR A 130 15.27 -4.81 10.62
CA TYR A 130 15.94 -3.57 11.00
C TYR A 130 15.74 -3.23 12.49
N GLU A 131 14.52 -3.37 13.02
CA GLU A 131 14.22 -3.22 14.45
C GLU A 131 15.08 -4.14 15.32
N LYS A 132 15.15 -5.42 14.93
CA LYS A 132 15.93 -6.43 15.64
C LYS A 132 17.43 -6.14 15.62
N GLU A 133 17.97 -5.75 14.47
CA GLU A 133 19.40 -5.44 14.28
C GLU A 133 19.83 -4.19 15.06
N ASN A 134 18.91 -3.24 15.26
CA ASN A 134 19.19 -1.97 15.94
C ASN A 134 18.65 -1.91 17.39
N GLY A 135 18.02 -2.97 17.89
CA GLY A 135 17.60 -3.11 19.29
C GLY A 135 16.48 -2.15 19.71
N PHE A 136 15.54 -1.83 18.82
CA PHE A 136 14.39 -1.00 19.13
C PHE A 136 13.12 -1.48 18.41
N THR A 137 11.99 -0.84 18.67
CA THR A 137 10.71 -1.01 17.95
C THR A 137 10.21 0.36 17.53
N TYR A 138 9.66 0.48 16.33
CA TYR A 138 9.01 1.71 15.89
C TYR A 138 7.74 1.99 16.69
N ASP A 139 7.56 3.26 17.07
CA ASP A 139 6.35 3.72 17.77
C ASP A 139 5.18 3.85 16.77
N VAL A 140 5.48 4.30 15.56
CA VAL A 140 4.51 4.55 14.47
C VAL A 140 4.97 3.83 13.21
N VAL A 141 4.09 3.07 12.59
CA VAL A 141 4.31 2.50 11.26
C VAL A 141 3.21 2.97 10.32
N ILE A 142 3.64 3.59 9.24
CA ILE A 142 2.78 4.05 8.15
C ILE A 142 2.99 3.11 6.97
N LYS A 143 1.94 2.50 6.45
CA LYS A 143 1.96 1.80 5.15
C LYS A 143 1.30 2.69 4.12
N SER A 144 1.98 2.94 3.02
CA SER A 144 1.46 3.72 1.91
C SER A 144 1.71 3.03 0.56
N ARG A 145 0.86 3.31 -0.42
CA ARG A 145 1.18 3.00 -1.81
C ARG A 145 2.15 4.06 -2.34
N PRO A 146 3.09 3.67 -3.23
CA PRO A 146 4.03 4.63 -3.81
C PRO A 146 3.37 5.71 -4.69
N ASP A 147 2.19 5.43 -5.24
CA ASP A 147 1.41 6.34 -6.10
C ASP A 147 0.37 7.16 -5.29
N PHE A 148 0.50 7.22 -3.96
CA PHE A 148 -0.44 7.95 -3.11
C PHE A 148 -0.04 9.42 -3.00
N LEU A 149 -0.93 10.29 -3.47
CA LEU A 149 -0.82 11.73 -3.30
C LEU A 149 -1.49 12.14 -2.00
N GLN A 150 -0.70 12.35 -0.95
CA GLN A 150 -1.18 12.78 0.35
C GLN A 150 -1.22 14.31 0.42
N VAL A 151 -2.39 14.88 0.63
CA VAL A 151 -2.58 16.35 0.69
C VAL A 151 -2.68 16.90 2.12
N HIS A 152 -2.97 16.06 3.10
CA HIS A 152 -3.06 16.45 4.51
C HIS A 152 -2.10 15.63 5.37
N ASN A 153 -1.31 16.31 6.22
CA ASN A 153 -0.27 15.71 7.05
C ASN A 153 -0.53 15.85 8.56
N ASP A 154 -1.78 16.08 8.98
CA ASP A 154 -2.16 16.25 10.38
C ASP A 154 -2.53 14.90 11.05
N ILE A 155 -1.71 13.85 10.77
CA ILE A 155 -1.92 12.50 11.29
C ILE A 155 -1.36 12.31 12.70
N GLU A 156 -0.51 13.19 13.19
CA GLU A 156 0.11 13.13 14.52
C GLU A 156 -0.91 13.13 15.68
N LYS A 157 -2.10 13.68 15.48
CA LYS A 157 -3.18 13.68 16.48
C LYS A 157 -3.70 12.28 16.83
N TYR A 158 -3.33 11.27 16.05
CA TYR A 158 -3.72 9.88 16.26
C TYR A 158 -2.62 9.04 16.93
N PHE A 159 -1.40 9.58 17.10
CA PHE A 159 -0.24 8.81 17.54
C PHE A 159 -0.39 8.21 18.95
N ASP A 160 -1.17 8.84 19.82
CA ASP A 160 -1.42 8.33 21.18
C ASP A 160 -2.42 7.15 21.23
N LYS A 161 -2.96 6.72 20.10
CA LYS A 161 -4.06 5.73 20.02
C LYS A 161 -3.76 4.62 19.00
N LEU A 162 -2.50 4.26 18.82
CA LEU A 162 -2.10 3.30 17.79
C LEU A 162 -2.14 1.85 18.25
N GLU A 163 -2.03 1.61 19.57
CA GLU A 163 -2.02 0.24 20.10
C GLU A 163 -3.32 -0.48 19.76
N LYS A 164 -3.20 -1.62 19.09
CA LYS A 164 -4.33 -2.43 18.59
C LYS A 164 -5.34 -1.64 17.74
N THR A 165 -4.89 -0.56 17.10
CA THR A 165 -5.74 0.26 16.24
C THR A 165 -5.08 0.42 14.87
N CYS A 166 -5.79 0.07 13.80
CA CYS A 166 -5.40 0.33 12.42
C CYS A 166 -6.19 1.50 11.86
N TYR A 167 -5.54 2.63 11.72
CA TYR A 167 -6.10 3.79 11.00
C TYR A 167 -5.98 3.60 9.50
N HIS A 168 -7.02 3.94 8.75
CA HIS A 168 -7.02 3.87 7.30
C HIS A 168 -7.68 5.10 6.67
N ILE A 169 -7.38 5.34 5.38
CA ILE A 169 -7.91 6.51 4.70
C ILE A 169 -9.46 6.47 4.60
N ASN A 170 -10.04 7.69 4.68
CA ASN A 170 -11.39 7.94 4.22
C ASN A 170 -11.30 8.40 2.75
N THR A 171 -11.89 7.65 1.83
CA THR A 171 -11.85 7.97 0.40
C THR A 171 -12.92 8.96 -0.03
N GLY A 172 -13.78 9.42 0.89
CA GLY A 172 -14.95 10.25 0.55
C GLY A 172 -16.02 9.54 -0.30
N ARG A 173 -15.71 8.31 -0.77
CA ARG A 173 -16.68 7.47 -1.48
C ARG A 173 -17.58 6.78 -0.46
N SER A 174 -18.83 6.51 -0.80
CA SER A 174 -19.84 5.97 0.11
C SER A 174 -19.25 4.90 1.05
N TYR A 175 -19.33 5.18 2.34
CA TYR A 175 -18.84 4.33 3.40
C TYR A 175 -19.46 2.93 3.28
N ALA A 176 -18.67 1.98 2.86
CA ALA A 176 -19.06 0.58 2.95
C ALA A 176 -18.56 0.04 4.29
N PRO A 177 -19.42 -0.39 5.20
CA PRO A 177 -19.01 -1.00 6.46
C PRO A 177 -18.16 -2.24 6.19
N ASN A 178 -17.32 -2.60 7.15
CA ASN A 178 -16.46 -3.79 7.08
C ASN A 178 -15.38 -3.73 5.99
N ARG A 179 -14.70 -2.58 5.87
CA ARG A 179 -13.57 -2.39 4.96
C ARG A 179 -12.46 -1.58 5.59
N VAL A 180 -11.23 -1.98 5.34
CA VAL A 180 -10.01 -1.24 5.62
C VAL A 180 -9.37 -0.89 4.29
N TYR A 181 -9.30 0.40 3.97
CA TYR A 181 -8.74 0.84 2.68
C TYR A 181 -7.22 0.74 2.69
N ASP A 182 -6.71 -0.07 1.79
CA ASP A 182 -5.32 -0.51 1.67
C ASP A 182 -4.33 0.55 1.16
N ILE A 183 -4.81 1.71 0.72
CA ILE A 183 -3.98 2.75 0.10
C ILE A 183 -3.02 3.36 1.13
N PHE A 184 -3.53 3.71 2.30
CA PHE A 184 -2.74 4.30 3.39
C PHE A 184 -3.26 3.77 4.74
N LEU A 185 -2.35 3.15 5.50
CA LEU A 185 -2.63 2.60 6.82
C LEU A 185 -1.64 3.17 7.84
N MET A 186 -2.05 3.27 9.10
CA MET A 186 -1.19 3.70 10.20
C MET A 186 -1.53 2.95 11.48
N SER A 187 -0.50 2.51 12.21
CA SER A 187 -0.64 1.76 13.45
C SER A 187 0.67 1.77 14.24
N ASP A 188 0.71 1.17 15.43
CA ASP A 188 1.97 0.78 16.06
C ASP A 188 2.64 -0.38 15.30
N SER A 189 3.93 -0.64 15.61
CA SER A 189 4.71 -1.65 14.89
C SER A 189 4.10 -3.04 14.98
N LYS A 190 3.69 -3.48 16.15
CA LYS A 190 3.16 -4.84 16.37
C LYS A 190 1.83 -5.05 15.65
N THR A 191 0.94 -4.08 15.73
CA THR A 191 -0.35 -4.11 15.05
C THR A 191 -0.16 -4.11 13.53
N MET A 192 0.75 -3.28 13.00
CA MET A 192 1.03 -3.26 11.56
C MET A 192 1.62 -4.59 11.09
N ASP A 193 2.46 -5.26 11.87
CA ASP A 193 2.98 -6.59 11.54
C ASP A 193 1.86 -7.62 11.36
N VAL A 194 0.85 -7.58 12.24
CA VAL A 194 -0.34 -8.45 12.10
C VAL A 194 -1.13 -8.10 10.85
N VAL A 195 -1.34 -6.82 10.56
CA VAL A 195 -2.04 -6.37 9.33
C VAL A 195 -1.28 -6.82 8.08
N CYS A 196 0.05 -6.68 8.07
CA CYS A 196 0.89 -7.10 6.94
C CYS A 196 0.98 -8.63 6.77
N ASN A 197 0.67 -9.42 7.81
CA ASN A 197 0.57 -10.87 7.72
C ASN A 197 -0.69 -11.34 6.96
N SER A 198 -1.55 -10.45 6.48
CA SER A 198 -2.68 -10.80 5.59
C SER A 198 -2.27 -11.62 4.37
N TRP A 199 -1.00 -11.56 3.94
CA TRP A 199 -0.49 -12.44 2.89
C TRP A 199 -0.31 -13.88 3.37
N ILE A 200 0.25 -14.08 4.56
CA ILE A 200 0.42 -15.42 5.16
C ILE A 200 -0.95 -16.07 5.41
N ASP A 201 -1.91 -15.29 5.86
CA ASP A 201 -3.26 -15.72 6.18
C ASP A 201 -4.22 -15.73 4.99
N TYR A 202 -3.73 -15.41 3.77
CA TYR A 202 -4.56 -15.06 2.62
C TYR A 202 -5.60 -16.12 2.27
N ASP A 203 -5.18 -17.37 2.08
CA ASP A 203 -6.08 -18.46 1.69
C ASP A 203 -7.14 -18.70 2.76
N ARG A 204 -6.75 -18.68 4.03
CA ARG A 204 -7.67 -18.79 5.17
C ARG A 204 -8.67 -17.62 5.19
N LEU A 205 -8.22 -16.39 5.05
CA LEU A 205 -9.10 -15.22 5.01
C LEU A 205 -10.12 -15.30 3.86
N VAL A 206 -9.67 -15.75 2.70
CA VAL A 206 -10.54 -15.93 1.53
C VAL A 206 -11.59 -17.01 1.76
N GLU A 207 -11.23 -18.12 2.41
CA GLU A 207 -12.13 -19.25 2.65
C GLU A 207 -13.18 -18.95 3.73
N THR A 208 -12.79 -18.23 4.80
CA THR A 208 -13.62 -18.08 5.98
C THR A 208 -14.57 -16.89 5.95
N ASN A 209 -14.20 -15.81 5.25
CA ASN A 209 -14.85 -14.51 5.54
C ASN A 209 -15.93 -14.06 4.55
N TYR A 210 -15.90 -14.46 3.28
CA TYR A 210 -16.87 -13.89 2.32
C TYR A 210 -17.22 -14.87 1.18
N PRO A 211 -18.29 -15.66 1.31
CA PRO A 211 -18.78 -16.43 0.19
C PRO A 211 -19.39 -15.48 -0.88
N GLY A 212 -18.91 -15.57 -2.12
CA GLY A 212 -19.49 -14.88 -3.26
C GLY A 212 -18.69 -13.73 -3.85
N ALA A 213 -19.35 -12.80 -4.51
CA ALA A 213 -18.72 -11.64 -5.16
C ALA A 213 -18.02 -10.75 -4.13
N GLY A 214 -16.71 -10.55 -4.30
CA GLY A 214 -15.87 -9.80 -3.35
C GLY A 214 -15.03 -10.67 -2.41
N LYS A 215 -15.01 -11.97 -2.63
CA LYS A 215 -14.18 -12.95 -1.89
C LYS A 215 -12.69 -12.52 -1.81
N TYR A 216 -12.17 -11.87 -2.86
CA TYR A 216 -10.78 -11.41 -2.95
C TYR A 216 -10.61 -9.90 -2.80
N ASP A 217 -11.62 -9.18 -2.29
CA ASP A 217 -11.56 -7.73 -2.07
C ASP A 217 -10.53 -7.40 -0.97
N ALA A 218 -9.45 -6.72 -1.35
CA ALA A 218 -8.35 -6.38 -0.44
C ALA A 218 -8.85 -5.66 0.83
N CYS A 219 -9.77 -4.71 0.69
CA CYS A 219 -10.28 -3.93 1.81
C CYS A 219 -11.07 -4.78 2.82
N ARG A 220 -11.80 -5.79 2.33
CA ARG A 220 -12.55 -6.72 3.17
C ARG A 220 -11.64 -7.74 3.85
N LEU A 221 -10.64 -8.25 3.14
CA LEU A 221 -9.67 -9.18 3.70
C LEU A 221 -8.83 -8.52 4.78
N LEU A 222 -8.41 -7.26 4.60
CA LEU A 222 -7.74 -6.49 5.65
C LEU A 222 -8.65 -6.26 6.86
N TYR A 223 -9.92 -5.94 6.64
CA TYR A 223 -10.88 -5.81 7.72
C TYR A 223 -11.02 -7.12 8.50
N ALA A 224 -11.16 -8.26 7.79
CA ALA A 224 -11.23 -9.58 8.42
C ALA A 224 -9.96 -9.88 9.24
N GLN A 225 -8.77 -9.62 8.69
CA GLN A 225 -7.50 -9.77 9.40
C GLN A 225 -7.48 -8.95 10.70
N CYS A 226 -7.94 -7.70 10.66
CA CYS A 226 -8.01 -6.87 11.85
C CYS A 226 -8.99 -7.46 12.89
N MET A 227 -10.21 -7.81 12.47
CA MET A 227 -11.25 -8.32 13.38
C MET A 227 -10.86 -9.62 14.07
N GLU A 228 -10.29 -10.57 13.33
CA GLU A 228 -9.86 -11.86 13.88
C GLU A 228 -8.73 -11.71 14.90
N ASN A 229 -7.95 -10.64 14.82
CA ASN A 229 -6.83 -10.36 15.72
C ASN A 229 -7.17 -9.32 16.81
N GLY A 230 -8.45 -8.92 16.94
CA GLY A 230 -8.89 -7.94 17.94
C GLY A 230 -8.28 -6.55 17.74
N ILE A 231 -8.10 -6.16 16.47
CA ILE A 231 -7.59 -4.85 16.07
C ILE A 231 -8.78 -3.95 15.68
N ASP A 232 -8.90 -2.82 16.33
CA ASP A 232 -9.87 -1.81 15.98
C ASP A 232 -9.52 -1.14 14.65
N THR A 233 -10.51 -0.90 13.81
CA THR A 233 -10.32 -0.21 12.52
C THR A 233 -10.99 1.15 12.56
N VAL A 234 -10.23 2.20 12.29
CA VAL A 234 -10.69 3.58 12.37
C VAL A 234 -10.37 4.33 11.10
N SER A 235 -11.38 4.89 10.48
CA SER A 235 -11.17 5.78 9.34
C SER A 235 -10.68 7.15 9.82
N PHE A 236 -9.71 7.74 9.13
CA PHE A 236 -9.36 9.13 9.40
C PHE A 236 -10.58 10.03 9.20
N ASP A 237 -10.70 11.07 10.02
CA ASP A 237 -11.84 12.01 10.00
C ASP A 237 -11.86 12.92 8.76
N LYS A 238 -10.73 13.01 8.04
CA LYS A 238 -10.60 13.77 6.79
C LYS A 238 -10.10 12.87 5.66
N VAL A 239 -10.40 13.27 4.43
CA VAL A 239 -9.76 12.72 3.24
C VAL A 239 -8.30 13.16 3.23
N LEU A 240 -7.37 12.20 3.41
CA LEU A 240 -5.93 12.52 3.44
C LEU A 240 -5.34 12.69 2.04
N GLY A 241 -5.96 12.10 1.02
CA GLY A 241 -5.47 12.09 -0.34
C GLY A 241 -6.08 10.96 -1.17
N ASP A 242 -5.58 10.75 -2.37
CA ASP A 242 -5.96 9.62 -3.24
C ASP A 242 -4.74 9.13 -4.04
N ALA A 243 -4.87 7.94 -4.63
CA ALA A 243 -3.84 7.39 -5.50
C ALA A 243 -3.81 8.13 -6.84
N LEU A 244 -2.66 8.73 -7.19
CA LEU A 244 -2.46 9.33 -8.50
C LEU A 244 -2.21 8.22 -9.52
N ARG A 245 -3.07 8.13 -10.50
CA ARG A 245 -2.96 7.16 -11.58
C ARG A 245 -2.36 7.81 -12.83
N LEU A 246 -1.80 6.99 -13.71
CA LEU A 246 -1.20 7.50 -14.95
C LEU A 246 -2.19 8.30 -15.81
N GLU A 247 -3.46 7.93 -15.82
CA GLU A 247 -4.54 8.66 -16.50
C GLU A 247 -4.71 10.11 -16.00
N ASN A 248 -4.31 10.37 -14.76
CA ASN A 248 -4.38 11.69 -14.12
C ASN A 248 -3.03 12.39 -14.06
N TYR A 249 -1.97 11.80 -14.64
CA TYR A 249 -0.59 12.30 -14.49
C TYR A 249 -0.43 13.74 -14.98
N SER A 250 -1.14 14.12 -16.03
CA SER A 250 -1.14 15.47 -16.60
C SER A 250 -2.41 16.28 -16.30
N ASP A 251 -3.33 15.75 -15.50
CA ASP A 251 -4.61 16.40 -15.24
C ASP A 251 -4.50 17.42 -14.11
N TYR A 252 -4.38 18.69 -14.48
CA TYR A 252 -4.34 19.82 -13.54
C TYR A 252 -5.63 19.90 -12.69
N GLN A 253 -6.80 19.57 -13.22
CA GLN A 253 -8.07 19.62 -12.51
C GLN A 253 -8.16 18.53 -11.43
N PHE A 254 -7.49 17.38 -11.61
CA PHE A 254 -7.39 16.36 -10.58
C PHE A 254 -6.74 16.91 -9.31
N PHE A 255 -5.68 17.72 -9.47
CA PHE A 255 -4.97 18.30 -8.33
C PHE A 255 -5.78 19.38 -7.63
N GLU A 256 -6.46 20.25 -8.39
CA GLU A 256 -7.31 21.32 -7.82
C GLU A 256 -8.45 20.75 -6.97
N ASN A 257 -9.10 19.66 -7.42
CA ASN A 257 -10.19 19.02 -6.69
C ASN A 257 -9.76 18.29 -5.41
N LEU A 258 -8.46 17.98 -5.25
CA LEU A 258 -7.94 17.37 -4.02
C LEU A 258 -7.63 18.40 -2.93
N PHE A 259 -7.52 19.68 -3.29
CA PHE A 259 -7.16 20.76 -2.37
C PHE A 259 -8.37 21.56 -1.84
N ILE A 260 -9.59 21.25 -2.32
CA ILE A 260 -10.84 21.81 -1.80
C ILE A 260 -11.43 20.91 -0.73
#